data_442d6e9c46cd2746cda7cd1a1d6f1e07
#
_entry.id   442d6e9c46cd2746cda7cd1a1d6f1e07
#
_cell.length_a   1.000
_cell.length_b   1.000
_cell.length_c   1.000
_cell.angle_alpha   90.00
_cell.angle_beta   90.00
_cell.angle_gamma   90.00
#
_symmetry.space_group_name_H-M   'P 1'
#
loop_
_entity.id
_entity.type
_entity.pdbx_description
1 polymer ?
#
loop_
_entity_poly.entity_id
_entity_poly.type
_entity_poly.pdbx_seq_one_letter_code
_entity_poly.pdbx_strand_id
1 'polypeptide(L)'
;MIAVVVPAHNEAPCLGACMVSLQKAASPAALLGEEVKIFVCVDACTDQTDCIAAQCGAVVLRPDARNVGAARALGAQAELQIGARWLAFTDADSLVSPHWLADQLSLGADAVCGTVIVDDWGSFSTSMRAHYAATYTDADDHRHIHGANLGVS
;
A
#
# COMPACT_ATOMS: atom_id res chain seq x y z
N MET A 1 -8.08 -4.74 14.95
CA MET A 1 -7.95 -3.59 14.00
C MET A 1 -6.85 -3.89 13.01
N ILE A 2 -7.08 -3.58 11.76
CA ILE A 2 -6.13 -3.67 10.64
C ILE A 2 -5.64 -2.25 10.34
N ALA A 3 -4.38 -2.11 9.97
CA ALA A 3 -3.84 -0.84 9.56
C ALA A 3 -3.17 -0.93 8.20
N VAL A 4 -3.36 0.09 7.37
CA VAL A 4 -2.76 0.20 6.04
C VAL A 4 -1.80 1.37 6.01
N VAL A 5 -0.55 1.13 5.63
CA VAL A 5 0.51 2.14 5.52
C VAL A 5 0.79 2.44 4.04
N VAL A 6 0.66 3.70 3.69
CA VAL A 6 0.93 4.20 2.33
C VAL A 6 2.00 5.29 2.41
N PRO A 7 3.27 5.02 2.06
CA PRO A 7 4.25 6.07 1.88
C PRO A 7 3.94 6.87 0.62
N ALA A 8 4.07 8.20 0.68
CA ALA A 8 3.79 9.07 -0.45
C ALA A 8 4.81 10.23 -0.52
N HIS A 9 5.36 10.47 -1.72
CA HIS A 9 6.20 11.62 -2.01
C HIS A 9 5.83 12.22 -3.37
N ASN A 10 5.07 13.34 -3.35
CA ASN A 10 4.57 14.00 -4.56
C ASN A 10 3.70 13.09 -5.45
N GLU A 11 2.71 12.43 -4.84
CA GLU A 11 1.82 11.45 -5.48
C GLU A 11 0.40 12.01 -5.73
N ALA A 12 0.23 13.32 -5.80
CA ALA A 12 -1.07 13.93 -6.03
C ALA A 12 -1.84 13.38 -7.25
N PRO A 13 -1.20 13.00 -8.38
CA PRO A 13 -1.90 12.45 -9.53
C PRO A 13 -2.49 11.05 -9.29
N CYS A 14 -1.88 10.23 -8.43
CA CYS A 14 -2.19 8.81 -8.26
C CYS A 14 -2.93 8.51 -6.96
N LEU A 15 -2.61 9.23 -5.88
CA LEU A 15 -3.09 8.94 -4.53
C LEU A 15 -4.62 8.84 -4.42
N GLY A 16 -5.38 9.67 -5.15
CA GLY A 16 -6.84 9.62 -5.10
C GLY A 16 -7.41 8.27 -5.55
N ALA A 17 -6.87 7.71 -6.64
CA ALA A 17 -7.28 6.40 -7.14
C ALA A 17 -6.85 5.27 -6.19
N CYS A 18 -5.63 5.34 -5.66
CA CYS A 18 -5.12 4.45 -4.62
C CYS A 18 -6.07 4.43 -3.42
N MET A 19 -6.41 5.57 -2.85
CA MET A 19 -7.31 5.69 -1.70
C MET A 19 -8.69 5.10 -1.95
N VAL A 20 -9.27 5.31 -3.14
CA VAL A 20 -10.55 4.69 -3.53
C VAL A 20 -10.45 3.17 -3.56
N SER A 21 -9.35 2.60 -4.05
CA SER A 21 -9.13 1.16 -4.07
C SER A 21 -8.99 0.59 -2.64
N LEU A 22 -8.25 1.28 -1.78
CA LEU A 22 -8.07 0.91 -0.37
C LEU A 22 -9.38 0.97 0.44
N GLN A 23 -10.21 2.00 0.23
CA GLN A 23 -11.52 2.10 0.87
C GLN A 23 -12.44 0.95 0.49
N LYS A 24 -12.38 0.47 -0.75
CA LYS A 24 -13.11 -0.73 -1.19
C LYS A 24 -12.57 -1.99 -0.49
N ALA A 25 -11.27 -2.15 -0.42
CA ALA A 25 -10.63 -3.27 0.27
C ALA A 25 -10.88 -3.26 1.79
N ALA A 26 -11.06 -2.08 2.38
CA ALA A 26 -11.40 -1.87 3.78
C ALA A 26 -12.89 -2.05 4.10
N SER A 27 -13.71 -2.50 3.14
CA SER A 27 -15.16 -2.65 3.34
C SER A 27 -15.47 -3.60 4.50
N PRO A 28 -16.33 -3.19 5.46
CA PRO A 28 -16.69 -4.01 6.61
C PRO A 28 -17.25 -5.39 6.25
N ALA A 29 -17.96 -5.51 5.12
CA ALA A 29 -18.52 -6.78 4.66
C ALA A 29 -17.40 -7.81 4.31
N ALA A 30 -16.32 -7.37 3.69
CA ALA A 30 -15.20 -8.23 3.35
C ALA A 30 -14.37 -8.66 4.58
N LEU A 31 -14.36 -7.83 5.62
CA LEU A 31 -13.53 -8.01 6.83
C LEU A 31 -14.34 -8.36 8.08
N LEU A 32 -15.58 -8.81 7.91
CA LEU A 32 -16.47 -9.21 9.02
C LEU A 32 -16.67 -8.12 10.08
N GLY A 33 -16.63 -6.85 9.67
CA GLY A 33 -16.81 -5.70 10.54
C GLY A 33 -15.54 -5.26 11.29
N GLU A 34 -14.37 -5.83 10.99
CA GLU A 34 -13.12 -5.37 11.60
C GLU A 34 -12.76 -3.96 11.14
N GLU A 35 -12.37 -3.11 12.08
CA GLU A 35 -11.95 -1.74 11.82
C GLU A 35 -10.65 -1.71 11.01
N VAL A 36 -10.62 -0.89 9.95
CA VAL A 36 -9.43 -0.60 9.15
C VAL A 36 -9.10 0.88 9.25
N LYS A 37 -7.84 1.20 9.54
CA LYS A 37 -7.31 2.57 9.47
C LYS A 37 -6.28 2.67 8.35
N ILE A 38 -6.38 3.72 7.56
CA ILE A 38 -5.43 4.00 6.46
C ILE A 38 -4.56 5.19 6.88
N PHE A 39 -3.26 4.97 6.90
CA PHE A 39 -2.24 5.96 7.21
C PHE A 39 -1.48 6.33 5.94
N VAL A 40 -1.45 7.61 5.61
CA VAL A 40 -0.63 8.11 4.51
C VAL A 40 0.55 8.88 5.09
N CYS A 41 1.75 8.38 4.85
CA CYS A 41 3.00 8.99 5.28
C CYS A 41 3.50 9.94 4.18
N VAL A 42 3.14 11.21 4.29
CA VAL A 42 3.44 12.28 3.33
C VAL A 42 4.86 12.79 3.58
N ASP A 43 5.85 12.17 2.92
CA ASP A 43 7.27 12.42 3.16
C ASP A 43 7.81 13.54 2.27
N ALA A 44 8.08 14.70 2.86
CA ALA A 44 8.66 15.87 2.19
C ALA A 44 7.94 16.28 0.89
N CYS A 45 6.60 16.16 0.83
CA CYS A 45 5.81 16.55 -0.33
C CYS A 45 5.76 18.06 -0.52
N THR A 46 5.71 18.49 -1.78
CA THR A 46 5.59 19.89 -2.20
C THR A 46 4.32 20.15 -3.05
N ASP A 47 3.57 19.08 -3.35
CA ASP A 47 2.34 19.12 -4.12
C ASP A 47 1.09 18.97 -3.21
N GLN A 48 -0.07 18.62 -3.78
CA GLN A 48 -1.33 18.49 -3.06
C GLN A 48 -1.54 17.09 -2.41
N THR A 49 -0.53 16.23 -2.36
CA THR A 49 -0.62 14.87 -1.79
C THR A 49 -1.23 14.87 -0.38
N ASP A 50 -0.79 15.79 0.48
CA ASP A 50 -1.30 15.95 1.85
C ASP A 50 -2.80 16.27 1.88
N CYS A 51 -3.23 17.25 1.06
CA CYS A 51 -4.63 17.65 0.99
C CYS A 51 -5.51 16.49 0.50
N ILE A 52 -5.07 15.75 -0.52
CA ILE A 52 -5.79 14.59 -1.06
C ILE A 52 -5.92 13.49 -0.02
N ALA A 53 -4.84 13.14 0.68
CA ALA A 53 -4.86 12.15 1.75
C ALA A 53 -5.90 12.51 2.84
N ALA A 54 -5.89 13.75 3.31
CA ALA A 54 -6.82 14.23 4.31
C ALA A 54 -8.29 14.22 3.83
N GLN A 55 -8.54 14.66 2.59
CA GLN A 55 -9.88 14.64 1.99
C GLN A 55 -10.43 13.23 1.82
N CYS A 56 -9.56 12.24 1.59
CA CYS A 56 -9.93 10.83 1.53
C CYS A 56 -10.11 10.18 2.93
N GLY A 57 -9.97 10.93 4.01
CA GLY A 57 -10.17 10.44 5.38
C GLY A 57 -9.01 9.61 5.93
N ALA A 58 -7.82 9.69 5.35
CA ALA A 58 -6.63 9.04 5.89
C ALA A 58 -6.11 9.75 7.15
N VAL A 59 -5.44 9.00 8.01
CA VAL A 59 -4.57 9.57 9.06
C VAL A 59 -3.27 10.00 8.39
N VAL A 60 -3.01 11.30 8.38
CA VAL A 60 -1.84 11.85 7.68
C VAL A 60 -0.67 12.00 8.65
N LEU A 61 0.43 11.30 8.36
CA LEU A 61 1.73 11.45 9.03
C LEU A 61 2.69 12.24 8.13
N ARG A 62 3.51 13.11 8.70
CA ARG A 62 4.38 14.01 7.96
C ARG A 62 5.85 13.84 8.36
N PRO A 63 6.50 12.75 7.94
CA PRO A 63 7.96 12.65 8.05
C PRO A 63 8.64 13.66 7.11
N ASP A 64 9.87 14.01 7.43
CA ASP A 64 10.78 14.75 6.53
C ASP A 64 12.08 13.94 6.37
N ALA A 65 11.90 12.68 5.98
CA ALA A 65 12.98 11.70 5.90
C ALA A 65 13.55 11.56 4.50
N ARG A 66 12.74 11.91 3.46
CA ARG A 66 13.06 11.66 2.04
C ARG A 66 13.52 10.23 1.80
N ASN A 67 12.82 9.31 2.46
CA ASN A 67 13.17 7.89 2.45
C ASN A 67 11.91 7.04 2.66
N VAL A 68 11.56 6.25 1.65
CA VAL A 68 10.35 5.42 1.65
C VAL A 68 10.35 4.39 2.79
N GLY A 69 11.51 3.84 3.13
CA GLY A 69 11.64 2.89 4.25
C GLY A 69 11.37 3.56 5.60
N ALA A 70 11.89 4.78 5.79
CA ALA A 70 11.62 5.56 7.01
C ALA A 70 10.15 5.98 7.11
N ALA A 71 9.52 6.36 5.99
CA ALA A 71 8.09 6.68 5.93
C ALA A 71 7.24 5.46 6.30
N ARG A 72 7.52 4.27 5.75
CA ARG A 72 6.84 3.02 6.13
C ARG A 72 7.05 2.68 7.61
N ALA A 73 8.27 2.81 8.12
CA ALA A 73 8.58 2.52 9.52
C ALA A 73 7.83 3.45 10.47
N LEU A 74 7.71 4.75 10.14
CA LEU A 74 6.95 5.70 10.94
C LEU A 74 5.47 5.32 10.97
N GLY A 75 4.89 4.98 9.81
CA GLY A 75 3.50 4.51 9.72
C GLY A 75 3.30 3.28 10.59
N ALA A 76 4.13 2.25 10.44
CA ALA A 76 4.06 1.02 11.22
C ALA A 76 4.16 1.28 12.73
N GLN A 77 5.08 2.16 13.17
CA GLN A 77 5.21 2.51 14.58
C GLN A 77 3.97 3.18 15.14
N ALA A 78 3.37 4.13 14.41
CA ALA A 78 2.15 4.81 14.83
C ALA A 78 0.99 3.82 15.01
N GLU A 79 0.90 2.82 14.15
CA GLU A 79 -0.17 1.83 14.15
C GLU A 79 0.00 0.77 15.25
N LEU A 80 1.21 0.34 15.51
CA LEU A 80 1.50 -0.56 16.64
C LEU A 80 1.12 0.08 17.97
N GLN A 81 1.30 1.40 18.11
CA GLN A 81 0.90 2.13 19.31
C GLN A 81 -0.62 2.13 19.57
N ILE A 82 -1.42 2.04 18.52
CA ILE A 82 -2.88 1.97 18.63
C ILE A 82 -3.43 0.54 18.59
N GLY A 83 -2.55 -0.47 18.64
CA GLY A 83 -2.92 -1.88 18.77
C GLY A 83 -3.36 -2.54 17.46
N ALA A 84 -2.78 -2.19 16.34
CA ALA A 84 -2.98 -2.91 15.10
C ALA A 84 -2.46 -4.35 15.25
N ARG A 85 -3.29 -5.33 14.83
CA ARG A 85 -2.91 -6.75 14.79
C ARG A 85 -2.39 -7.19 13.41
N TRP A 86 -2.62 -6.35 12.39
CA TRP A 86 -2.18 -6.57 11.03
C TRP A 86 -1.78 -5.26 10.40
N LEU A 87 -0.60 -5.22 9.80
CA LEU A 87 -0.07 -4.08 9.06
C LEU A 87 0.01 -4.47 7.59
N ALA A 88 -0.72 -3.76 6.73
CA ALA A 88 -0.67 -3.95 5.29
C ALA A 88 0.01 -2.74 4.63
N PHE A 89 0.94 -3.00 3.72
CA PHE A 89 1.71 -1.96 3.02
C PHE A 89 1.40 -1.98 1.54
N THR A 90 1.18 -0.79 0.98
CA THR A 90 1.08 -0.56 -0.46
C THR A 90 1.69 0.80 -0.83
N ASP A 91 1.92 1.05 -2.11
CA ASP A 91 2.46 2.32 -2.58
C ASP A 91 1.34 3.27 -3.04
N ALA A 92 1.60 4.59 -3.01
CA ALA A 92 0.60 5.61 -3.29
C ALA A 92 0.14 5.66 -4.76
N ASP A 93 0.90 5.06 -5.67
CA ASP A 93 0.62 4.88 -7.10
C ASP A 93 0.02 3.52 -7.45
N SER A 94 -0.23 2.67 -6.45
CA SER A 94 -0.74 1.31 -6.63
C SER A 94 -2.25 1.24 -6.44
N LEU A 95 -2.89 0.30 -7.15
CA LEU A 95 -4.30 -0.06 -6.98
C LEU A 95 -4.41 -1.47 -6.42
N VAL A 96 -5.14 -1.62 -5.33
CA VAL A 96 -5.37 -2.93 -4.72
C VAL A 96 -6.73 -3.50 -5.13
N SER A 97 -6.85 -4.84 -5.11
CA SER A 97 -8.13 -5.50 -5.35
C SER A 97 -9.11 -5.23 -4.18
N PRO A 98 -10.44 -5.30 -4.42
CA PRO A 98 -11.41 -5.20 -3.33
C PRO A 98 -11.27 -6.28 -2.25
N HIS A 99 -10.61 -7.38 -2.54
CA HIS A 99 -10.38 -8.50 -1.60
C HIS A 99 -8.98 -8.49 -0.98
N TRP A 100 -8.13 -7.52 -1.33
CA TRP A 100 -6.71 -7.48 -0.96
C TRP A 100 -6.42 -7.77 0.51
N LEU A 101 -7.12 -7.11 1.44
CA LEU A 101 -6.95 -7.34 2.88
C LEU A 101 -7.54 -8.68 3.31
N ALA A 102 -8.70 -9.05 2.80
CA ALA A 102 -9.35 -10.31 3.12
C ALA A 102 -8.51 -11.50 2.66
N ASP A 103 -7.93 -11.42 1.45
CA ASP A 103 -7.06 -12.46 0.90
C ASP A 103 -5.80 -12.64 1.76
N GLN A 104 -5.12 -11.53 2.13
CA GLN A 104 -3.96 -11.60 3.03
C GLN A 104 -4.30 -12.28 4.36
N LEU A 105 -5.41 -11.89 4.98
CA LEU A 105 -5.81 -12.43 6.28
C LEU A 105 -6.27 -13.90 6.20
N SER A 106 -6.84 -14.32 5.07
CA SER A 106 -7.34 -15.68 4.86
C SER A 106 -6.24 -16.74 4.87
N LEU A 107 -5.00 -16.34 4.57
CA LEU A 107 -3.83 -17.22 4.57
C LEU A 107 -3.40 -17.63 5.99
N GLY A 108 -3.80 -16.91 7.03
CA GLY A 108 -3.48 -17.24 8.42
C GLY A 108 -1.96 -17.27 8.72
N ALA A 109 -1.17 -16.56 7.92
CA ALA A 109 0.29 -16.48 8.06
C ALA A 109 0.70 -15.23 8.80
N ASP A 110 1.88 -15.23 9.44
CA ASP A 110 2.43 -14.05 10.12
C ASP A 110 2.94 -12.99 9.15
N ALA A 111 3.26 -13.39 7.92
CA ALA A 111 3.65 -12.49 6.83
C ALA A 111 3.12 -12.99 5.49
N VAL A 112 2.63 -12.08 4.67
CA VAL A 112 2.12 -12.33 3.32
C VAL A 112 2.79 -11.36 2.36
N CYS A 113 3.43 -11.89 1.32
CA CYS A 113 4.04 -11.12 0.25
C CYS A 113 3.26 -11.39 -1.04
N GLY A 114 2.64 -10.38 -1.61
CA GLY A 114 1.94 -10.50 -2.88
C GLY A 114 2.78 -10.02 -4.07
N THR A 115 2.30 -10.31 -5.26
CA THR A 115 2.87 -9.82 -6.52
C THR A 115 2.39 -8.40 -6.83
N VAL A 116 3.07 -7.73 -7.77
CA VAL A 116 2.73 -6.40 -8.26
C VAL A 116 2.75 -6.43 -9.78
N ILE A 117 1.62 -6.12 -10.40
CA ILE A 117 1.50 -6.06 -11.87
C ILE A 117 1.68 -4.61 -12.31
N VAL A 118 2.38 -4.40 -13.42
CA VAL A 118 2.53 -3.08 -14.05
C VAL A 118 1.50 -2.95 -15.16
N ASP A 119 0.45 -2.14 -14.93
CA ASP A 119 -0.61 -1.91 -15.91
C ASP A 119 -0.24 -0.83 -16.92
N ASP A 120 0.36 0.26 -16.47
CA ASP A 120 0.81 1.37 -17.32
C ASP A 120 2.34 1.39 -17.40
N TRP A 121 2.82 1.14 -18.59
CA TRP A 121 4.25 1.17 -18.90
C TRP A 121 4.76 2.55 -19.33
N GLY A 122 3.86 3.52 -19.53
CA GLY A 122 4.22 4.87 -19.93
C GLY A 122 5.25 4.91 -21.08
N SER A 123 6.36 5.58 -20.83
CA SER A 123 7.47 5.73 -21.80
C SER A 123 8.51 4.60 -21.79
N PHE A 124 8.32 3.54 -20.99
CA PHE A 124 9.27 2.43 -20.95
C PHE A 124 9.33 1.68 -22.30
N SER A 125 10.55 1.34 -22.70
CA SER A 125 10.81 0.67 -23.97
C SER A 125 10.22 -0.74 -24.04
N THR A 126 9.96 -1.22 -25.25
CA THR A 126 9.50 -2.60 -25.49
C THR A 126 10.50 -3.64 -24.94
N SER A 127 11.79 -3.34 -24.99
CA SER A 127 12.82 -4.22 -24.43
C SER A 127 12.74 -4.32 -22.90
N MET A 128 12.42 -3.22 -22.21
CA MET A 128 12.21 -3.22 -20.77
C MET A 128 11.00 -4.06 -20.38
N ARG A 129 9.88 -3.91 -21.10
CA ARG A 129 8.66 -4.73 -20.89
C ARG A 129 8.93 -6.20 -21.09
N ALA A 130 9.66 -6.56 -22.19
CA ALA A 130 10.03 -7.94 -22.48
C ALA A 130 10.95 -8.53 -21.39
N HIS A 131 11.91 -7.73 -20.88
CA HIS A 131 12.78 -8.16 -19.79
C HIS A 131 11.98 -8.43 -18.51
N TYR A 132 11.09 -7.51 -18.13
CA TYR A 132 10.21 -7.70 -16.96
C TYR A 132 9.36 -8.97 -17.11
N ALA A 133 8.69 -9.16 -18.24
CA ALA A 133 7.86 -10.35 -18.50
C ALA A 133 8.66 -11.67 -18.45
N ALA A 134 9.95 -11.63 -18.77
CA ALA A 134 10.82 -12.80 -18.74
C ALA A 134 11.40 -13.11 -17.35
N THR A 135 11.44 -12.13 -16.46
CA THR A 135 12.13 -12.23 -15.16
C THR A 135 11.20 -12.15 -13.95
N TYR A 136 10.03 -11.55 -14.11
CA TYR A 136 9.06 -11.39 -13.05
C TYR A 136 8.11 -12.60 -13.01
N THR A 137 7.92 -13.16 -11.81
CA THR A 137 7.01 -14.28 -11.59
C THR A 137 5.73 -13.76 -10.91
N ASP A 138 4.62 -13.74 -11.66
CA ASP A 138 3.30 -13.43 -11.15
C ASP A 138 2.53 -14.75 -10.91
N ALA A 139 2.88 -15.45 -9.85
CA ALA A 139 2.30 -16.73 -9.46
C ALA A 139 2.52 -16.98 -7.97
N ASP A 140 1.78 -17.93 -7.41
CA ASP A 140 2.05 -18.45 -6.08
C ASP A 140 3.47 -19.00 -5.98
N ASP A 141 4.03 -19.03 -4.78
CA ASP A 141 5.41 -19.45 -4.49
C ASP A 141 6.51 -18.56 -5.10
N HIS A 142 6.18 -17.34 -5.53
CA HIS A 142 7.17 -16.36 -5.95
C HIS A 142 8.11 -15.99 -4.80
N ARG A 143 9.31 -15.48 -5.14
CA ARG A 143 10.33 -15.04 -4.16
C ARG A 143 10.42 -13.53 -4.01
N HIS A 144 9.45 -12.80 -4.56
CA HIS A 144 9.43 -11.35 -4.49
C HIS A 144 8.91 -10.89 -3.12
N ILE A 145 9.55 -9.87 -2.57
CA ILE A 145 9.10 -9.16 -1.38
C ILE A 145 8.98 -7.68 -1.77
N HIS A 146 7.74 -7.24 -1.99
CA HIS A 146 7.44 -5.87 -2.40
C HIS A 146 6.79 -5.11 -1.26
N GLY A 147 7.34 -3.94 -0.94
CA GLY A 147 6.68 -3.03 -0.01
C GLY A 147 5.34 -2.48 -0.54
N ALA A 148 5.07 -2.65 -1.83
CA ALA A 148 3.80 -2.31 -2.46
C ALA A 148 2.70 -3.38 -2.26
N ASN A 149 3.05 -4.58 -1.76
CA ASN A 149 2.08 -5.65 -1.46
C ASN A 149 2.63 -6.57 -0.37
N LEU A 150 2.61 -6.09 0.86
CA LEU A 150 3.13 -6.80 2.03
C LEU A 150 2.12 -6.70 3.17
N GLY A 151 1.84 -7.81 3.83
CA GLY A 151 1.09 -7.87 5.09
C GLY A 151 1.91 -8.55 6.18
N VAL A 152 1.83 -8.06 7.43
CA VAL A 152 2.49 -8.66 8.60
C VAL A 152 1.62 -8.54 9.85
N SER A 153 1.70 -9.54 10.75
CA SER A 153 1.05 -9.56 12.06
C SER A 153 1.89 -8.93 13.15
#